data_e68f45d38098440677c3d404dcbc239d
#
_entry.id   e68f45d38098440677c3d404dcbc239d
#
_cell.length_a   1.000
_cell.length_b   1.000
_cell.length_c   1.000
_cell.angle_alpha   90.00
_cell.angle_beta   90.00
_cell.angle_gamma   90.00
#
_symmetry.space_group_name_H-M   'P 1'
#
loop_
_entity.id
_entity.type
_entity.pdbx_description
1 polymer ?
#
loop_
_entity_poly.entity_id
_entity_poly.type
_entity_poly.pdbx_seq_one_letter_code
_entity_poly.pdbx_strand_id
1 'polypeptide(L)'
;SMRESIAREVRAILKQAKATALMVTHDQNEAFAMADNVGVMARGQLMQWRNPVEVYCAPATQDVAQFVGEGALVHAKTTAGGQWQTALGLLPAGHPHYSTAHGMQVLLRPEHVRVAESGVSVKVRERTFRGSHFVFELELPDGQRVMSKVSLNALYASCERVNIALAADI
;
A
#
# COMPACT_ATOMS: atom_id res chain seq x y z
N SER A 1 -11.55 -7.04 -14.55
CA SER A 1 -12.87 -6.44 -14.87
C SER A 1 -12.94 -6.06 -16.35
N MET A 2 -14.13 -5.80 -16.89
CA MET A 2 -14.31 -5.32 -18.26
C MET A 2 -13.52 -4.03 -18.52
N ARG A 3 -13.51 -3.10 -17.54
CA ARG A 3 -12.75 -1.84 -17.62
C ARG A 3 -11.24 -2.06 -17.79
N GLU A 4 -10.65 -2.98 -17.04
CA GLU A 4 -9.24 -3.32 -17.19
C GLU A 4 -8.90 -3.99 -18.54
N SER A 5 -9.84 -4.75 -19.10
CA SER A 5 -9.66 -5.31 -20.44
C SER A 5 -9.63 -4.22 -21.49
N ILE A 6 -10.59 -3.30 -21.46
CA ILE A 6 -10.65 -2.14 -22.36
C ILE A 6 -9.40 -1.26 -22.19
N ALA A 7 -8.98 -0.99 -20.97
CA ALA A 7 -7.77 -0.21 -20.69
C ALA A 7 -6.53 -0.81 -21.37
N ARG A 8 -6.35 -2.14 -21.26
CA ARG A 8 -5.25 -2.85 -21.94
C ARG A 8 -5.33 -2.79 -23.46
N GLU A 9 -6.52 -2.93 -24.03
CA GLU A 9 -6.73 -2.83 -25.49
C GLU A 9 -6.41 -1.43 -26.00
N VAL A 10 -6.92 -0.40 -25.35
CA VAL A 10 -6.61 1.00 -25.70
C VAL A 10 -5.11 1.27 -25.61
N ARG A 11 -4.45 0.80 -24.52
CA ARG A 11 -2.98 0.91 -24.40
C ARG A 11 -2.27 0.24 -25.57
N ALA A 12 -2.68 -0.96 -25.99
CA ALA A 12 -2.07 -1.67 -27.11
C ALA A 12 -2.21 -0.88 -28.43
N ILE A 13 -3.39 -0.33 -28.70
CA ILE A 13 -3.65 0.51 -29.89
C ILE A 13 -2.75 1.75 -29.87
N LEU A 14 -2.68 2.46 -28.75
CA LEU A 14 -1.83 3.66 -28.61
C LEU A 14 -0.36 3.34 -28.85
N LYS A 15 0.13 2.22 -28.31
CA LYS A 15 1.52 1.76 -28.52
C LYS A 15 1.79 1.41 -29.99
N GLN A 16 0.87 0.69 -30.63
CA GLN A 16 0.97 0.35 -32.06
C GLN A 16 0.97 1.58 -32.95
N ALA A 17 0.13 2.56 -32.63
CA ALA A 17 0.05 3.83 -33.34
C ALA A 17 1.22 4.78 -33.02
N LYS A 18 2.10 4.44 -32.06
CA LYS A 18 3.16 5.32 -31.53
C LYS A 18 2.62 6.69 -31.09
N ALA A 19 1.38 6.71 -30.60
CA ALA A 19 0.72 7.94 -30.18
C ALA A 19 1.04 8.27 -28.72
N THR A 20 1.29 9.55 -28.44
CA THR A 20 1.32 10.08 -27.08
C THR A 20 -0.10 10.43 -26.66
N ALA A 21 -0.52 9.94 -25.50
CA ALA A 21 -1.84 10.22 -24.95
C ALA A 21 -1.73 10.72 -23.52
N LEU A 22 -2.58 11.66 -23.17
CA LEU A 22 -2.78 12.13 -21.80
C LEU A 22 -4.19 11.72 -21.36
N MET A 23 -4.27 10.97 -20.25
CA MET A 23 -5.54 10.61 -19.63
C MET A 23 -5.66 11.26 -18.27
N VAL A 24 -6.82 11.80 -17.97
CA VAL A 24 -7.17 12.28 -16.63
C VAL A 24 -8.26 11.38 -16.07
N THR A 25 -7.99 10.77 -14.93
CA THR A 25 -8.92 9.88 -14.26
C THR A 25 -8.80 10.02 -12.74
N HIS A 26 -9.84 9.65 -12.02
CA HIS A 26 -9.81 9.44 -10.58
C HIS A 26 -9.71 7.96 -10.19
N ASP A 27 -9.70 7.06 -11.19
CA ASP A 27 -9.55 5.61 -10.99
C ASP A 27 -8.08 5.21 -11.08
N GLN A 28 -7.50 4.81 -9.96
CA GLN A 28 -6.10 4.39 -9.85
C GLN A 28 -5.81 3.14 -10.66
N ASN A 29 -6.77 2.19 -10.75
CA ASN A 29 -6.57 0.95 -11.48
C ASN A 29 -6.51 1.23 -12.99
N GLU A 30 -7.33 2.17 -13.49
CA GLU A 30 -7.24 2.64 -14.88
C GLU A 30 -5.88 3.28 -15.15
N ALA A 31 -5.45 4.22 -14.28
CA ALA A 31 -4.16 4.89 -14.44
C ALA A 31 -3.01 3.88 -14.45
N PHE A 32 -2.99 2.94 -13.51
CA PHE A 32 -1.91 1.94 -13.39
C PHE A 32 -1.91 0.92 -14.54
N ALA A 33 -3.08 0.59 -15.09
CA ALA A 33 -3.19 -0.35 -16.22
C ALA A 33 -2.76 0.28 -17.57
N MET A 34 -2.95 1.59 -17.74
CA MET A 34 -2.76 2.25 -19.03
C MET A 34 -1.47 3.04 -19.15
N ALA A 35 -1.06 3.73 -18.11
CA ALA A 35 -0.03 4.74 -18.20
C ALA A 35 1.39 4.15 -18.14
N ASP A 36 2.32 4.77 -18.86
CA ASP A 36 3.76 4.55 -18.69
C ASP A 36 4.29 5.40 -17.51
N ASN A 37 3.71 6.59 -17.34
CA ASN A 37 3.96 7.47 -16.21
C ASN A 37 2.63 7.96 -15.64
N VAL A 38 2.56 8.08 -14.32
CA VAL A 38 1.41 8.58 -13.58
C VAL A 38 1.80 9.87 -12.88
N GLY A 39 0.97 10.90 -13.08
CA GLY A 39 1.04 12.15 -12.34
C GLY A 39 -0.02 12.19 -11.24
N VAL A 40 0.40 12.30 -9.99
CA VAL A 40 -0.51 12.51 -8.87
C VAL A 40 -0.63 14.01 -8.62
N MET A 41 -1.85 14.52 -8.74
CA MET A 41 -2.17 15.92 -8.49
C MET A 41 -2.96 16.08 -7.21
N ALA A 42 -2.57 17.04 -6.39
CA ALA A 42 -3.33 17.44 -5.21
C ALA A 42 -3.28 18.98 -5.07
N ARG A 43 -4.39 19.58 -4.70
CA ARG A 43 -4.51 21.04 -4.46
C ARG A 43 -3.97 21.89 -5.64
N GLY A 44 -4.18 21.44 -6.87
CA GLY A 44 -3.70 22.13 -8.08
C GLY A 44 -2.20 21.99 -8.37
N GLN A 45 -1.48 21.17 -7.62
CA GLN A 45 -0.05 20.93 -7.79
C GLN A 45 0.24 19.50 -8.20
N LEU A 46 1.27 19.31 -9.03
CA LEU A 46 1.80 17.99 -9.36
C LEU A 46 2.72 17.54 -8.23
N MET A 47 2.25 16.56 -7.44
CA MET A 47 2.95 16.07 -6.26
C MET A 47 4.03 15.05 -6.61
N GLN A 48 3.79 14.22 -7.63
CA GLN A 48 4.73 13.19 -8.09
C GLN A 48 4.45 12.84 -9.54
N TRP A 49 5.50 12.56 -10.33
CA TRP A 49 5.43 12.05 -11.69
C TRP A 49 6.46 10.93 -11.86
N ARG A 50 6.00 9.70 -11.95
CA ARG A 50 6.83 8.50 -12.08
C ARG A 50 6.04 7.38 -12.75
N ASN A 51 6.70 6.24 -13.05
CA ASN A 51 5.97 5.05 -13.47
C ASN A 51 5.05 4.55 -12.34
N PRO A 52 4.00 3.76 -12.67
CA PRO A 52 3.01 3.30 -11.69
C PRO A 52 3.60 2.58 -10.47
N VAL A 53 4.61 1.73 -10.68
CA VAL A 53 5.25 0.96 -9.61
C VAL A 53 5.97 1.88 -8.63
N GLU A 54 6.73 2.84 -9.13
CA GLU A 54 7.44 3.80 -8.28
C GLU A 54 6.46 4.70 -7.49
N VAL A 55 5.34 5.12 -8.12
CA VAL A 55 4.33 5.93 -7.42
C VAL A 55 3.71 5.15 -6.26
N TYR A 56 3.49 3.85 -6.44
CA TYR A 56 2.91 2.98 -5.41
C TYR A 56 3.91 2.59 -4.32
N CYS A 57 5.12 2.14 -4.73
CA CYS A 57 6.12 1.62 -3.80
C CYS A 57 6.94 2.72 -3.09
N ALA A 58 7.14 3.86 -3.75
CA ALA A 58 7.93 4.98 -3.23
C ALA A 58 7.18 6.32 -3.37
N PRO A 59 6.01 6.48 -2.72
CA PRO A 59 5.26 7.71 -2.76
C PRO A 59 6.04 8.86 -2.11
N ALA A 60 6.09 10.00 -2.80
CA ALA A 60 6.89 11.15 -2.39
C ALA A 60 6.36 11.84 -1.12
N THR A 61 5.07 11.75 -0.85
CA THR A 61 4.41 12.36 0.31
C THR A 61 3.35 11.44 0.90
N GLN A 62 2.92 11.73 2.12
CA GLN A 62 1.81 11.03 2.77
C GLN A 62 0.51 11.15 1.95
N ASP A 63 0.24 12.33 1.38
CA ASP A 63 -0.93 12.57 0.54
C ASP A 63 -0.91 11.64 -0.68
N VAL A 64 0.23 11.49 -1.34
CA VAL A 64 0.40 10.53 -2.45
C VAL A 64 0.22 9.10 -1.94
N ALA A 65 0.85 8.72 -0.83
CA ALA A 65 0.76 7.39 -0.26
C ALA A 65 -0.69 6.96 0.02
N GLN A 66 -1.48 7.85 0.61
CA GLN A 66 -2.89 7.61 0.92
C GLN A 66 -3.79 7.63 -0.32
N PHE A 67 -3.43 8.44 -1.33
CA PHE A 67 -4.20 8.52 -2.57
C PHE A 67 -4.02 7.29 -3.45
N VAL A 68 -2.81 6.75 -3.56
CA VAL A 68 -2.49 5.69 -4.54
C VAL A 68 -2.73 4.26 -4.06
N GLY A 69 -3.22 4.06 -2.86
CA GLY A 69 -3.56 2.72 -2.37
C GLY A 69 -3.81 2.66 -0.87
N GLU A 70 -4.46 1.59 -0.47
CA GLU A 70 -4.67 1.28 0.95
C GLU A 70 -3.32 1.10 1.66
N GLY A 71 -3.23 1.56 2.89
CA GLY A 71 -2.04 1.42 3.72
C GLY A 71 -2.14 2.21 5.01
N ALA A 72 -1.24 1.93 5.93
CA ALA A 72 -1.16 2.57 7.21
C ALA A 72 0.19 3.27 7.40
N LEU A 73 0.17 4.42 8.03
CA LEU A 73 1.36 5.11 8.52
C LEU A 73 1.56 4.74 9.99
N VAL A 74 2.62 4.02 10.29
CA VAL A 74 2.93 3.58 11.64
C VAL A 74 4.17 4.27 12.18
N HIS A 75 4.19 4.51 13.49
CA HIS A 75 5.35 5.12 14.15
C HIS A 75 6.59 4.24 14.01
N ALA A 76 7.72 4.88 13.72
CA ALA A 76 9.01 4.22 13.59
C ALA A 76 10.11 5.05 14.26
N LYS A 77 11.17 4.35 14.67
CA LYS A 77 12.40 4.95 15.18
C LYS A 77 13.56 4.51 14.31
N THR A 78 14.46 5.43 14.01
CA THR A 78 15.70 5.10 13.31
C THR A 78 16.62 4.30 14.23
N THR A 79 17.17 3.18 13.73
CA THR A 79 18.24 2.43 14.42
C THR A 79 19.62 2.99 14.07
N ALA A 80 20.66 2.57 14.78
CA ALA A 80 22.05 2.92 14.47
C ALA A 80 22.47 2.49 13.06
N GLY A 81 21.85 1.44 12.50
CA GLY A 81 22.08 0.97 11.13
C GLY A 81 21.23 1.66 10.06
N GLY A 82 20.48 2.71 10.39
CA GLY A 82 19.64 3.45 9.46
C GLY A 82 18.33 2.74 9.09
N GLN A 83 18.02 1.61 9.70
CA GLN A 83 16.75 0.88 9.54
C GLN A 83 15.65 1.52 10.38
N TRP A 84 14.39 1.16 10.08
CA TRP A 84 13.22 1.66 10.80
C TRP A 84 12.69 0.59 11.76
N GLN A 85 12.79 0.84 13.06
CA GLN A 85 12.19 0.01 14.11
C GLN A 85 10.73 0.39 14.28
N THR A 86 9.82 -0.56 14.07
CA THR A 86 8.38 -0.44 14.32
C THR A 86 7.93 -1.43 15.39
N ALA A 87 6.65 -1.35 15.79
CA ALA A 87 6.03 -2.34 16.67
C ALA A 87 5.97 -3.76 16.05
N LEU A 88 6.07 -3.86 14.71
CA LEU A 88 6.05 -5.14 13.98
C LEU A 88 7.46 -5.69 13.66
N GLY A 89 8.52 -4.93 13.92
CA GLY A 89 9.88 -5.30 13.61
C GLY A 89 10.65 -4.25 12.82
N LEU A 90 11.77 -4.67 12.24
CA LEU A 90 12.68 -3.82 11.47
C LEU A 90 12.27 -3.77 10.00
N LEU A 91 12.32 -2.58 9.43
CA LEU A 91 12.16 -2.30 8.02
C LEU A 91 13.48 -1.77 7.43
N PRO A 92 13.74 -1.98 6.12
CA PRO A 92 14.93 -1.45 5.46
C PRO A 92 15.05 0.08 5.55
N ALA A 93 16.27 0.60 5.49
CA ALA A 93 16.53 2.05 5.49
C ALA A 93 15.84 2.79 4.34
N GLY A 94 15.74 2.14 3.16
CA GLY A 94 15.06 2.70 1.97
C GLY A 94 13.54 2.64 1.99
N HIS A 95 12.93 2.07 3.04
CA HIS A 95 11.47 1.95 3.12
C HIS A 95 10.81 3.34 3.18
N PRO A 96 9.68 3.57 2.49
CA PRO A 96 8.98 4.86 2.48
C PRO A 96 8.66 5.35 3.90
N HIS A 97 9.14 6.53 4.22
CA HIS A 97 9.02 7.13 5.55
C HIS A 97 8.78 8.64 5.44
N TYR A 98 8.16 9.19 6.47
CA TYR A 98 7.77 10.59 6.50
C TYR A 98 8.00 11.20 7.88
N SER A 99 8.55 12.41 7.90
CA SER A 99 8.64 13.22 9.13
C SER A 99 7.30 13.91 9.37
N THR A 100 6.76 13.77 10.56
CA THR A 100 5.50 14.39 10.97
C THR A 100 5.69 15.18 12.26
N ALA A 101 4.68 15.97 12.64
CA ALA A 101 4.67 16.67 13.94
C ALA A 101 4.74 15.69 15.14
N HIS A 102 4.37 14.42 14.93
CA HIS A 102 4.34 13.39 15.96
C HIS A 102 5.53 12.40 15.86
N GLY A 103 6.55 12.72 15.05
CA GLY A 103 7.74 11.88 14.84
C GLY A 103 7.79 11.24 13.48
N MET A 104 8.66 10.25 13.34
CA MET A 104 8.81 9.51 12.08
C MET A 104 7.73 8.46 11.93
N GLN A 105 7.20 8.33 10.72
CA GLN A 105 6.24 7.31 10.34
C GLN A 105 6.72 6.60 9.08
N VAL A 106 6.45 5.32 8.99
CA VAL A 106 6.70 4.48 7.80
C VAL A 106 5.40 3.98 7.21
N LEU A 107 5.37 3.82 5.90
CA LEU A 107 4.21 3.31 5.18
C LEU A 107 4.20 1.78 5.22
N LEU A 108 3.13 1.19 5.70
CA LEU A 108 2.86 -0.25 5.57
C LEU A 108 1.65 -0.47 4.66
N ARG A 109 1.87 -1.16 3.55
CA ARG A 109 0.80 -1.64 2.66
C ARG A 109 0.21 -2.95 3.21
N PRO A 110 -1.03 -3.32 2.83
CA PRO A 110 -1.64 -4.57 3.29
C PRO A 110 -0.83 -5.84 3.00
N GLU A 111 -0.07 -5.86 1.91
CA GLU A 111 0.84 -6.95 1.53
C GLU A 111 2.12 -7.02 2.38
N HIS A 112 2.52 -5.93 3.02
CA HIS A 112 3.68 -5.89 3.93
C HIS A 112 3.39 -6.55 5.28
N VAL A 113 2.12 -6.74 5.62
CA VAL A 113 1.68 -7.32 6.90
C VAL A 113 0.99 -8.65 6.63
N ARG A 114 1.53 -9.74 7.15
CA ARG A 114 0.94 -11.08 6.99
C ARG A 114 0.46 -11.64 8.31
N VAL A 115 -0.64 -12.37 8.28
CA VAL A 115 -1.05 -13.24 9.39
C VAL A 115 -0.10 -14.43 9.43
N ALA A 116 0.42 -14.75 10.61
CA ALA A 116 1.46 -15.75 10.84
C ALA A 116 1.14 -16.59 12.09
N GLU A 117 1.79 -17.75 12.24
CA GLU A 117 1.67 -18.58 13.44
C GLU A 117 2.29 -17.91 14.66
N SER A 118 3.35 -17.13 14.46
CA SER A 118 4.06 -16.38 15.49
C SER A 118 4.23 -14.91 15.08
N GLY A 119 4.37 -14.03 16.06
CA GLY A 119 4.55 -12.59 15.84
C GLY A 119 3.80 -11.75 16.86
N VAL A 120 3.42 -10.54 16.46
CA VAL A 120 2.69 -9.62 17.32
C VAL A 120 1.21 -10.00 17.36
N SER A 121 0.67 -10.26 18.56
CA SER A 121 -0.76 -10.57 18.74
C SER A 121 -1.58 -9.29 18.66
N VAL A 122 -2.49 -9.22 17.69
CA VAL A 122 -3.30 -8.04 17.37
C VAL A 122 -4.79 -8.35 17.39
N LYS A 123 -5.60 -7.32 17.63
CA LYS A 123 -7.06 -7.43 17.56
C LYS A 123 -7.54 -7.20 16.13
N VAL A 124 -8.41 -8.08 15.65
CA VAL A 124 -9.10 -7.88 14.36
C VAL A 124 -10.26 -6.92 14.58
N ARG A 125 -10.25 -5.78 13.94
CA ARG A 125 -11.28 -4.74 14.03
C ARG A 125 -12.32 -4.89 12.94
N GLU A 126 -11.86 -5.12 11.72
CA GLU A 126 -12.72 -5.26 10.56
C GLU A 126 -12.18 -6.30 9.58
N ARG A 127 -13.09 -6.90 8.81
CA ARG A 127 -12.79 -7.85 7.73
C ARG A 127 -13.60 -7.46 6.51
N THR A 128 -12.94 -6.96 5.49
CA THR A 128 -13.58 -6.60 4.23
C THR A 128 -13.25 -7.63 3.17
N PHE A 129 -14.26 -8.28 2.61
CA PHE A 129 -14.10 -9.21 1.51
C PHE A 129 -13.92 -8.45 0.17
N ARG A 130 -12.87 -8.76 -0.57
CA ARG A 130 -12.52 -8.13 -1.86
C ARG A 130 -12.59 -9.11 -3.04
N GLY A 131 -13.44 -10.12 -2.97
CA GLY A 131 -13.63 -11.13 -4.01
C GLY A 131 -12.60 -12.27 -3.96
N SER A 132 -11.31 -11.99 -4.13
CA SER A 132 -10.23 -12.98 -4.12
C SER A 132 -9.50 -13.11 -2.79
N HIS A 133 -9.70 -12.18 -1.86
CA HIS A 133 -9.03 -12.12 -0.57
C HIS A 133 -9.83 -11.28 0.42
N PHE A 134 -9.44 -11.33 1.67
CA PHE A 134 -9.88 -10.39 2.70
C PHE A 134 -8.82 -9.31 2.93
N VAL A 135 -9.26 -8.10 3.25
CA VAL A 135 -8.43 -7.08 3.90
C VAL A 135 -8.88 -7.00 5.34
N PHE A 136 -7.96 -7.29 6.25
CA PHE A 136 -8.17 -7.17 7.69
C PHE A 136 -7.66 -5.83 8.18
N GLU A 137 -8.49 -5.07 8.91
CA GLU A 137 -8.03 -3.95 9.72
C GLU A 137 -7.68 -4.48 11.12
N LEU A 138 -6.43 -4.27 11.53
CA LEU A 138 -5.82 -4.84 12.72
C LEU A 138 -5.34 -3.74 13.64
N GLU A 139 -5.60 -3.88 14.94
CA GLU A 139 -5.13 -2.95 15.96
C GLU A 139 -3.93 -3.53 16.70
N LEU A 140 -2.82 -2.81 16.64
CA LEU A 140 -1.58 -3.10 17.35
C LEU A 140 -1.74 -2.86 18.87
N PRO A 141 -0.87 -3.43 19.71
CA PRO A 141 -0.91 -3.21 21.16
C PRO A 141 -0.78 -1.76 21.60
N ASP A 142 -0.16 -0.91 20.78
CA ASP A 142 0.00 0.53 21.01
C ASP A 142 -1.17 1.38 20.48
N GLY A 143 -2.23 0.74 19.97
CA GLY A 143 -3.42 1.39 19.44
C GLY A 143 -3.33 1.83 17.98
N GLN A 144 -2.17 1.69 17.34
CA GLN A 144 -2.04 1.97 15.92
C GLN A 144 -2.79 0.92 15.10
N ARG A 145 -3.19 1.28 13.88
CA ARG A 145 -3.90 0.38 12.98
C ARG A 145 -3.05 0.06 11.77
N VAL A 146 -3.12 -1.18 11.33
CA VAL A 146 -2.49 -1.67 10.10
C VAL A 146 -3.49 -2.51 9.33
N MET A 147 -3.22 -2.72 8.06
CA MET A 147 -4.01 -3.59 7.21
C MET A 147 -3.19 -4.81 6.82
N SER A 148 -3.87 -5.94 6.64
CA SER A 148 -3.25 -7.17 6.14
C SER A 148 -4.11 -7.78 5.04
N LYS A 149 -3.47 -8.16 3.94
CA LYS A 149 -4.11 -8.92 2.88
C LYS A 149 -4.07 -10.41 3.23
N VAL A 150 -5.23 -10.99 3.45
CA VAL A 150 -5.39 -12.38 3.89
C VAL A 150 -6.07 -13.20 2.79
N SER A 151 -5.46 -14.32 2.40
CA SER A 151 -6.07 -15.24 1.44
C SER A 151 -7.37 -15.83 2.00
N LEU A 152 -8.20 -16.44 1.13
CA LEU A 152 -9.48 -17.06 1.48
C LEU A 152 -9.34 -18.26 2.40
N ASN A 153 -8.32 -18.33 3.24
CA ASN A 153 -8.14 -19.43 4.17
C ASN A 153 -9.10 -19.25 5.36
N ALA A 154 -10.07 -20.16 5.50
CA ALA A 154 -11.15 -20.10 6.48
C ALA A 154 -10.68 -20.07 7.96
N LEU A 155 -9.43 -20.43 8.23
CA LEU A 155 -8.87 -20.49 9.59
C LEU A 155 -8.92 -19.14 10.34
N TYR A 156 -8.92 -18.02 9.64
CA TYR A 156 -8.89 -16.69 10.27
C TYR A 156 -10.23 -15.94 10.20
N ALA A 157 -11.23 -16.52 9.55
CA ALA A 157 -12.49 -15.82 9.28
C ALA A 157 -13.29 -15.44 10.54
N SER A 158 -13.09 -16.15 11.64
CA SER A 158 -13.81 -15.96 12.92
C SER A 158 -12.93 -15.55 14.10
N CYS A 159 -11.61 -15.41 13.92
CA CYS A 159 -10.70 -15.10 15.02
C CYS A 159 -10.81 -13.63 15.45
N GLU A 160 -11.02 -13.35 16.73
CA GLU A 160 -10.98 -11.98 17.28
C GLU A 160 -9.55 -11.43 17.36
N ARG A 161 -8.57 -12.32 17.47
CA ARG A 161 -7.13 -11.97 17.51
C ARG A 161 -6.37 -12.90 16.58
N VAL A 162 -5.33 -12.33 15.97
CA VAL A 162 -4.38 -13.07 15.13
C VAL A 162 -2.96 -12.61 15.45
N ASN A 163 -1.99 -13.45 15.15
CA ASN A 163 -0.60 -13.01 15.16
C ASN A 163 -0.21 -12.49 13.78
N ILE A 164 0.55 -11.42 13.74
CA ILE A 164 1.04 -10.82 12.50
C ILE A 164 2.54 -10.61 12.54
N ALA A 165 3.14 -10.65 11.36
CA ALA A 165 4.54 -10.34 11.14
C ALA A 165 4.70 -9.52 9.85
N LEU A 166 5.84 -8.86 9.69
CA LEU A 166 6.23 -8.27 8.43
C LEU A 166 6.47 -9.37 7.38
N ALA A 167 6.13 -9.12 6.13
CA ALA A 167 6.48 -10.01 5.03
C ALA A 167 8.00 -10.03 4.84
N ALA A 168 8.54 -11.13 4.32
CA ALA A 168 10.00 -11.30 4.22
C ALA A 168 10.64 -10.51 3.07
N ASP A 169 9.83 -10.03 2.15
CA ASP A 169 10.20 -9.41 0.87
C ASP A 169 9.84 -7.90 0.80
N ILE A 170 9.86 -7.23 1.96
CA ILE A 170 9.65 -5.79 2.07
C ILE A 170 10.92 -4.99 1.75
#